data_2b0564eb21566eb107e1f32b1ee2a9bc
#
_entry.id   2b0564eb21566eb107e1f32b1ee2a9bc
#
_cell.length_a   1.000
_cell.length_b   1.000
_cell.length_c   1.000
_cell.angle_alpha   90.00
_cell.angle_beta   90.00
_cell.angle_gamma   90.00
#
_symmetry.space_group_name_H-M   'P 1'
#
loop_
_entity.id
_entity.type
_entity.pdbx_description
1 polymer ?
#
loop_
_entity_poly.entity_id
_entity_poly.type
_entity_poly.pdbx_seq_one_letter_code
_entity_poly.pdbx_strand_id
1 'polypeptide(L)'
;MKKFHKHIFFLILFFQYFVSNSQNTVYQIDITKEIGSTTWRYLRAGLLQAQEQNAKAVILRLNTYGGTVVHADSMSTAILNAPIPVSAFVDNNAASAGALIAIACDSIYMRSSASMGAATVVNEP
;
A
#
# COMPACT_ATOMS: atom_id res chain seq x y z
N MET A 1 -8.82 -55.89 -8.30
CA MET A 1 -9.28 -54.61 -8.87
C MET A 1 -9.99 -53.69 -7.89
N LYS A 2 -10.79 -54.16 -6.95
CA LYS A 2 -11.50 -53.28 -5.99
C LYS A 2 -10.58 -52.51 -5.00
N LYS A 3 -9.39 -53.01 -4.71
CA LYS A 3 -8.42 -52.31 -3.80
C LYS A 3 -7.72 -51.12 -4.50
N PHE A 4 -7.51 -51.19 -5.80
CA PHE A 4 -6.81 -50.14 -6.56
C PHE A 4 -7.62 -48.87 -6.66
N HIS A 5 -8.96 -48.99 -6.79
CA HIS A 5 -9.88 -47.83 -6.87
C HIS A 5 -9.97 -47.05 -5.55
N LYS A 6 -9.81 -47.70 -4.40
CA LYS A 6 -9.81 -47.04 -3.09
C LYS A 6 -8.60 -46.13 -2.91
N HIS A 7 -7.43 -46.52 -3.39
CA HIS A 7 -6.21 -45.72 -3.27
C HIS A 7 -6.22 -44.51 -4.23
N ILE A 8 -6.76 -44.68 -5.43
CA ILE A 8 -6.93 -43.61 -6.39
C ILE A 8 -7.93 -42.57 -5.86
N PHE A 9 -9.04 -43.00 -5.26
CA PHE A 9 -10.03 -42.10 -4.67
C PHE A 9 -9.45 -41.31 -3.49
N PHE A 10 -8.62 -41.92 -2.66
CA PHE A 10 -7.94 -41.27 -1.55
C PHE A 10 -6.87 -40.28 -2.02
N LEU A 11 -6.17 -40.58 -3.12
CA LEU A 11 -5.19 -39.69 -3.75
C LEU A 11 -5.85 -38.43 -4.34
N ILE A 12 -7.01 -38.57 -4.97
CA ILE A 12 -7.81 -37.48 -5.55
C ILE A 12 -8.35 -36.58 -4.43
N LEU A 13 -8.82 -37.14 -3.32
CA LEU A 13 -9.25 -36.38 -2.14
C LEU A 13 -8.09 -35.62 -1.48
N PHE A 14 -6.90 -36.19 -1.45
CA PHE A 14 -5.71 -35.54 -0.90
C PHE A 14 -5.22 -34.38 -1.79
N PHE A 15 -5.40 -34.49 -3.10
CA PHE A 15 -5.03 -33.43 -4.05
C PHE A 15 -5.98 -32.22 -3.98
N GLN A 16 -7.22 -32.39 -3.54
CA GLN A 16 -8.17 -31.28 -3.37
C GLN A 16 -7.86 -30.39 -2.14
N TYR A 17 -7.09 -30.88 -1.16
CA TYR A 17 -6.66 -30.05 -0.03
C TYR A 17 -5.56 -29.04 -0.38
N PHE A 18 -4.94 -29.14 -1.56
CA PHE A 18 -3.90 -28.22 -2.04
C PHE A 18 -4.42 -27.08 -2.91
N VAL A 19 -5.72 -26.90 -3.07
CA VAL A 19 -6.26 -25.66 -3.63
C VAL A 19 -6.15 -24.59 -2.55
N SER A 20 -4.94 -24.07 -2.41
CA SER A 20 -4.67 -22.88 -1.62
C SER A 20 -5.51 -21.74 -2.20
N ASN A 21 -6.53 -21.31 -1.48
CA ASN A 21 -7.23 -20.06 -1.78
C ASN A 21 -6.18 -18.94 -1.66
N SER A 22 -5.60 -18.55 -2.78
CA SER A 22 -4.81 -17.33 -2.85
C SER A 22 -5.78 -16.17 -2.65
N GLN A 23 -5.99 -15.77 -1.41
CA GLN A 23 -6.73 -14.54 -1.11
C GLN A 23 -5.93 -13.38 -1.66
N ASN A 24 -6.56 -12.60 -2.55
CA ASN A 24 -6.00 -11.33 -3.02
C ASN A 24 -6.09 -10.32 -1.87
N THR A 25 -5.07 -10.29 -1.02
CA THR A 25 -4.99 -9.35 0.10
C THR A 25 -4.57 -7.99 -0.42
N VAL A 26 -5.34 -6.96 -0.07
CA VAL A 26 -4.96 -5.55 -0.25
C VAL A 26 -4.64 -4.99 1.13
N TYR A 27 -3.48 -4.36 1.25
CA TYR A 27 -3.03 -3.80 2.52
C TYR A 27 -3.32 -2.30 2.55
N GLN A 28 -3.96 -1.80 3.62
CA GLN A 28 -4.23 -0.37 3.77
C GLN A 28 -3.30 0.26 4.80
N ILE A 29 -2.72 1.40 4.45
CA ILE A 29 -1.89 2.22 5.32
C ILE A 29 -2.54 3.60 5.42
N ASP A 30 -2.85 4.05 6.64
CA ASP A 30 -3.51 5.33 6.89
C ASP A 30 -2.51 6.41 7.27
N ILE A 31 -2.40 7.44 6.45
CA ILE A 31 -1.60 8.64 6.72
C ILE A 31 -2.55 9.79 7.05
N THR A 32 -2.88 9.93 8.33
CA THR A 32 -3.88 10.89 8.83
C THR A 32 -3.27 11.95 9.75
N LYS A 33 -1.95 12.00 9.84
CA LYS A 33 -1.22 12.93 10.68
C LYS A 33 -0.19 13.72 9.88
N GLU A 34 0.47 14.64 10.54
CA GLU A 34 1.57 15.41 9.96
C GLU A 34 2.68 14.49 9.44
N ILE A 35 3.23 14.85 8.29
CA ILE A 35 4.36 14.15 7.67
C ILE A 35 5.64 14.48 8.44
N GLY A 36 6.14 13.49 9.14
CA GLY A 36 7.33 13.60 9.98
C GLY A 36 7.94 12.22 10.25
N SER A 37 8.87 12.17 11.19
CA SER A 37 9.65 10.95 11.50
C SER A 37 8.77 9.77 11.94
N THR A 38 7.70 10.04 12.69
CA THR A 38 6.76 9.00 13.14
C THR A 38 5.96 8.44 11.98
N THR A 39 5.43 9.31 11.13
CA THR A 39 4.63 8.91 9.95
C THR A 39 5.50 8.18 8.94
N TRP A 40 6.75 8.60 8.76
CA TRP A 40 7.73 7.90 7.94
C TRP A 40 7.98 6.47 8.43
N ARG A 41 8.26 6.30 9.72
CA ARG A 41 8.48 4.95 10.28
C ARG A 41 7.26 4.07 10.15
N TYR A 42 6.07 4.65 10.31
CA TYR A 42 4.80 3.93 10.16
C TYR A 42 4.58 3.45 8.72
N LEU A 43 4.77 4.33 7.72
CA LEU A 43 4.69 3.94 6.31
C LEU A 43 5.68 2.83 5.97
N ARG A 44 6.94 2.98 6.37
CA ARG A 44 7.98 1.99 6.12
C ARG A 44 7.62 0.62 6.70
N ALA A 45 7.16 0.59 7.94
CA ALA A 45 6.72 -0.65 8.58
C ALA A 45 5.52 -1.27 7.86
N GLY A 46 4.54 -0.45 7.44
CA GLY A 46 3.37 -0.91 6.70
C GLY A 46 3.72 -1.50 5.33
N LEU A 47 4.65 -0.89 4.58
CA LEU A 47 5.12 -1.43 3.30
C LEU A 47 5.83 -2.79 3.48
N LEU A 48 6.66 -2.93 4.51
CA LEU A 48 7.31 -4.19 4.83
C LEU A 48 6.29 -5.28 5.20
N GLN A 49 5.31 -4.96 6.05
CA GLN A 49 4.26 -5.90 6.43
C GLN A 49 3.40 -6.32 5.24
N ALA A 50 3.07 -5.38 4.35
CA ALA A 50 2.33 -5.69 3.13
C ALA A 50 3.11 -6.71 2.26
N GLN A 51 4.42 -6.54 2.14
CA GLN A 51 5.29 -7.45 1.41
C GLN A 51 5.36 -8.84 2.09
N GLU A 52 5.55 -8.90 3.40
CA GLU A 52 5.60 -10.14 4.18
C GLU A 52 4.29 -10.94 4.09
N GLN A 53 3.16 -10.23 4.02
CA GLN A 53 1.83 -10.83 3.87
C GLN A 53 1.48 -11.17 2.42
N ASN A 54 2.40 -10.99 1.47
CA ASN A 54 2.17 -11.18 0.03
C ASN A 54 0.96 -10.41 -0.49
N ALA A 55 0.76 -9.17 -0.02
CA ALA A 55 -0.29 -8.30 -0.50
C ALA A 55 -0.14 -8.04 -2.01
N LYS A 56 -1.25 -8.00 -2.71
CA LYS A 56 -1.28 -7.74 -4.16
C LYS A 56 -1.22 -6.25 -4.50
N ALA A 57 -1.63 -5.41 -3.56
CA ALA A 57 -1.55 -3.97 -3.66
C ALA A 57 -1.57 -3.34 -2.26
N VAL A 58 -1.09 -2.10 -2.19
CA VAL A 58 -1.24 -1.22 -1.02
C VAL A 58 -2.15 -0.06 -1.39
N ILE A 59 -3.10 0.25 -0.52
CA ILE A 59 -3.87 1.50 -0.57
C ILE A 59 -3.32 2.42 0.53
N LEU A 60 -2.77 3.54 0.10
CA LEU A 60 -2.32 4.60 1.00
C LEU A 60 -3.44 5.63 1.16
N ARG A 61 -4.18 5.54 2.27
CA ARG A 61 -5.26 6.48 2.56
C ARG A 61 -4.68 7.77 3.16
N LEU A 62 -4.87 8.88 2.45
CA LEU A 62 -4.31 10.18 2.79
C LEU A 62 -5.38 11.12 3.36
N ASN A 63 -5.10 11.67 4.52
CA ASN A 63 -5.80 12.81 5.09
C ASN A 63 -4.81 13.63 5.92
N THR A 64 -3.99 14.46 5.26
CA THR A 64 -2.91 15.23 5.89
C THR A 64 -2.78 16.62 5.29
N TYR A 65 -2.43 17.58 6.11
CA TYR A 65 -2.10 18.94 5.68
C TYR A 65 -0.62 19.12 5.30
N GLY A 66 0.15 18.02 5.34
CA GLY A 66 1.55 18.02 4.95
C GLY A 66 2.49 17.86 6.13
N GLY A 67 3.67 18.42 6.01
CA GLY A 67 4.73 18.36 7.01
C GLY A 67 6.11 18.58 6.40
N THR A 68 7.13 17.91 6.93
CA THR A 68 8.51 18.16 6.52
C THR A 68 8.87 17.55 5.17
N VAL A 69 9.56 18.31 4.34
CA VAL A 69 9.99 17.90 2.99
C VAL A 69 10.92 16.69 3.04
N VAL A 70 11.86 16.64 3.98
CA VAL A 70 12.82 15.54 4.13
C VAL A 70 12.12 14.20 4.34
N HIS A 71 11.06 14.16 5.16
CA HIS A 71 10.30 12.94 5.37
C HIS A 71 9.37 12.63 4.19
N ALA A 72 8.81 13.65 3.53
CA ALA A 72 8.05 13.46 2.30
C ALA A 72 8.90 12.81 1.20
N ASP A 73 10.13 13.27 1.02
CA ASP A 73 11.08 12.71 0.06
C ASP A 73 11.41 11.24 0.39
N SER A 74 11.71 10.96 1.66
CA SER A 74 11.95 9.59 2.11
C SER A 74 10.75 8.67 1.87
N MET A 75 9.53 9.16 2.13
CA MET A 75 8.29 8.41 1.92
C MET A 75 8.03 8.18 0.43
N SER A 76 8.19 9.22 -0.40
CA SER A 76 8.06 9.13 -1.86
C SER A 76 9.05 8.12 -2.45
N THR A 77 10.30 8.18 -2.03
CA THR A 77 11.34 7.24 -2.45
C THR A 77 10.98 5.80 -2.07
N ALA A 78 10.48 5.56 -0.87
CA ALA A 78 10.06 4.23 -0.45
C ALA A 78 8.87 3.70 -1.26
N ILE A 79 7.92 4.55 -1.61
CA ILE A 79 6.76 4.20 -2.43
C ILE A 79 7.21 3.84 -3.85
N LEU A 80 8.03 4.68 -4.47
CA LEU A 80 8.56 4.46 -5.83
C LEU A 80 9.37 3.17 -5.96
N ASN A 81 10.04 2.74 -4.89
CA ASN A 81 10.83 1.52 -4.85
C ASN A 81 10.07 0.31 -4.27
N ALA A 82 8.79 0.45 -3.95
CA ALA A 82 8.00 -0.66 -3.42
C ALA A 82 7.84 -1.77 -4.47
N PRO A 83 8.05 -3.04 -4.12
CA PRO A 83 7.92 -4.16 -5.05
C PRO A 83 6.45 -4.54 -5.35
N ILE A 84 5.50 -3.90 -4.71
CA ILE A 84 4.06 -4.08 -4.88
C ILE A 84 3.41 -2.74 -5.24
N PRO A 85 2.34 -2.74 -6.07
CA PRO A 85 1.67 -1.51 -6.47
C PRO A 85 1.13 -0.74 -5.26
N VAL A 86 1.36 0.57 -5.23
CA VAL A 86 0.86 1.47 -4.20
C VAL A 86 -0.07 2.49 -4.84
N SER A 87 -1.32 2.51 -4.43
CA SER A 87 -2.32 3.48 -4.88
C SER A 87 -2.67 4.45 -3.76
N ALA A 88 -2.69 5.74 -4.05
CA ALA A 88 -3.16 6.75 -3.12
C ALA A 88 -4.69 6.86 -3.18
N PHE A 89 -5.33 6.94 -2.02
CA PHE A 89 -6.73 7.35 -1.87
C PHE A 89 -6.79 8.59 -0.99
N VAL A 90 -7.10 9.73 -1.61
CA VAL A 90 -7.24 10.99 -0.89
C VAL A 90 -8.65 11.06 -0.29
N ASP A 91 -8.72 10.84 1.01
CA ASP A 91 -9.99 10.79 1.75
C ASP A 91 -10.58 12.19 1.98
N ASN A 92 -9.75 13.16 2.42
CA ASN A 92 -10.17 14.55 2.60
C ASN A 92 -9.11 15.52 2.08
N ASN A 93 -7.88 15.45 2.59
CA ASN A 93 -6.80 16.34 2.18
C ASN A 93 -5.51 15.57 1.88
N ALA A 94 -4.82 15.95 0.81
CA ALA A 94 -3.42 15.64 0.58
C ALA A 94 -2.71 16.96 0.21
N ALA A 95 -2.41 17.76 1.23
CA ALA A 95 -1.82 19.08 1.03
C ALA A 95 -0.30 19.06 1.21
N SER A 96 0.41 19.94 0.48
CA SER A 96 1.86 20.14 0.59
C SER A 96 2.63 18.81 0.45
N ALA A 97 3.38 18.41 1.47
CA ALA A 97 4.08 17.12 1.51
C ALA A 97 3.17 15.91 1.23
N GLY A 98 1.88 15.99 1.61
CA GLY A 98 0.88 14.95 1.28
C GLY A 98 0.62 14.80 -0.21
N ALA A 99 0.63 15.89 -0.96
CA ALA A 99 0.50 15.86 -2.42
C ALA A 99 1.72 15.21 -3.07
N LEU A 100 2.93 15.49 -2.59
CA LEU A 100 4.17 14.86 -3.09
C LEU A 100 4.14 13.35 -2.91
N ILE A 101 3.67 12.88 -1.76
CA ILE A 101 3.51 11.45 -1.47
C ILE A 101 2.46 10.81 -2.38
N ALA A 102 1.32 11.49 -2.61
CA ALA A 102 0.29 10.99 -3.51
C ALA A 102 0.80 10.83 -4.96
N ILE A 103 1.58 11.80 -5.44
CA ILE A 103 2.16 11.77 -6.80
C ILE A 103 3.18 10.64 -6.96
N ALA A 104 3.86 10.21 -5.89
CA ALA A 104 4.78 9.08 -5.92
C ALA A 104 4.09 7.72 -6.07
N CYS A 105 2.78 7.63 -5.87
CA CYS A 105 2.01 6.41 -6.02
C CYS A 105 1.72 6.08 -7.49
N ASP A 106 1.46 4.79 -7.78
CA ASP A 106 1.14 4.31 -9.12
C ASP A 106 -0.20 4.84 -9.66
N SER A 107 -1.13 5.13 -8.77
CA SER A 107 -2.45 5.66 -9.09
C SER A 107 -2.97 6.54 -7.97
N ILE A 108 -3.80 7.52 -8.32
CA ILE A 108 -4.41 8.44 -7.35
C ILE A 108 -5.92 8.39 -7.52
N TYR A 109 -6.61 8.08 -6.45
CA TYR A 109 -8.06 8.14 -6.32
C TYR A 109 -8.42 9.19 -5.28
N MET A 110 -9.53 9.89 -5.49
CA MET A 110 -9.96 10.95 -4.59
C MET A 110 -11.45 10.82 -4.29
N ARG A 111 -11.82 11.09 -3.06
CA ARG A 111 -13.23 11.33 -2.73
C ARG A 111 -13.70 12.60 -3.44
N SER A 112 -14.96 12.68 -3.84
CA SER A 112 -15.49 13.83 -4.59
C SER A 112 -15.32 15.18 -3.88
N SER A 113 -15.27 15.19 -2.55
CA SER A 113 -15.06 16.39 -1.72
C SER A 113 -13.60 16.61 -1.31
N ALA A 114 -12.68 15.73 -1.71
CA ALA A 114 -11.29 15.81 -1.31
C ALA A 114 -10.51 16.86 -2.10
N SER A 115 -9.47 17.37 -1.49
CA SER A 115 -8.53 18.31 -2.11
C SER A 115 -7.10 17.77 -2.07
N MET A 116 -6.33 18.08 -3.12
CA MET A 116 -4.92 17.76 -3.22
C MET A 116 -4.17 18.92 -3.84
N GLY A 117 -3.01 19.25 -3.34
CA GLY A 117 -2.18 20.32 -3.89
C GLY A 117 -1.39 21.10 -2.85
N ALA A 118 -1.22 22.42 -3.10
CA ALA A 118 -0.43 23.33 -2.29
C ALA A 118 1.04 22.85 -2.08
N ALA A 119 1.56 22.04 -3.00
CA ALA A 119 2.97 21.64 -3.03
C ALA A 119 3.75 22.70 -3.81
N THR A 120 4.44 23.59 -3.09
CA THR A 120 5.33 24.58 -3.71
C THR A 120 6.72 23.99 -3.81
N VAL A 121 7.28 23.98 -5.01
CA VAL A 121 8.70 23.66 -5.19
C VAL A 121 9.50 24.87 -4.73
N VAL A 122 10.22 24.71 -3.62
CA VAL A 122 11.19 25.72 -3.16
C VAL A 122 12.57 25.30 -3.64
N ASN A 123 13.16 26.07 -4.53
CA ASN A 123 14.56 25.95 -4.83
C ASN A 123 15.31 26.58 -3.65
N GLU A 124 16.07 25.82 -2.90
CA GLU A 124 17.03 26.36 -1.98
C GLU A 124 18.13 27.07 -2.79
N PRO A 125 18.57 28.25 -2.37
CA PRO A 125 19.62 28.99 -3.05
C PRO A 125 20.99 28.33 -2.94
#